data_2547984023c0a7e56c5b0ca36e8c83f5
#
_entry.id   2547984023c0a7e56c5b0ca36e8c83f5
#
_cell.length_a   1.000
_cell.length_b   1.000
_cell.length_c   1.000
_cell.angle_alpha   90.00
_cell.angle_beta   90.00
_cell.angle_gamma   90.00
#
_symmetry.space_group_name_H-M   'P 1'
#
loop_
_entity.id
_entity.type
_entity.pdbx_description
1 polymer ?
#
loop_
_entity_poly.entity_id
_entity_poly.type
_entity_poly.pdbx_seq_one_letter_code
_entity_poly.pdbx_strand_id
1 'polypeptide(L)'
;CSSSSAKGETKTWCGSGWTGQPAVFERDGRTWVVFGAYDKAVHFMDGETGEDILPPLPTGDIIKGSVTIDPDGYPLVYTGSRDNYYRVIAIDRGPTAQELWKLSATDVSPTMWNNDWDGAGLVLDDFLFEGGENSQFHAVKLNRGYDGAGKVTVAPKLAFNTPSWD
;
A
#
# COMPACT_ATOMS: atom_id res chain seq x y z
N CYS A 1 -1.25 -13.66 -14.58
CA CYS A 1 0.16 -13.96 -14.27
C CYS A 1 1.06 -12.83 -14.73
N SER A 2 2.05 -12.49 -13.95
CA SER A 2 3.08 -11.52 -14.33
C SER A 2 4.47 -11.99 -13.95
N SER A 3 5.49 -11.38 -14.54
CA SER A 3 6.89 -11.63 -14.19
C SER A 3 7.37 -10.62 -13.16
N SER A 4 8.07 -11.09 -12.14
CA SER A 4 8.72 -10.27 -11.12
C SER A 4 10.17 -10.70 -10.99
N SER A 5 11.07 -9.74 -10.86
CA SER A 5 12.52 -9.99 -10.77
C SER A 5 13.05 -9.51 -9.42
N ALA A 6 13.78 -10.39 -8.74
CA ALA A 6 14.48 -10.06 -7.51
C ALA A 6 15.83 -10.78 -7.47
N LYS A 7 16.90 -10.10 -7.08
CA LYS A 7 18.25 -10.67 -6.92
C LYS A 7 18.77 -11.41 -8.18
N GLY A 8 18.42 -10.88 -9.37
CA GLY A 8 18.85 -11.47 -10.65
C GLY A 8 18.03 -12.68 -11.12
N GLU A 9 17.04 -13.12 -10.37
CA GLU A 9 16.11 -14.17 -10.77
C GLU A 9 14.77 -13.58 -11.20
N THR A 10 14.21 -14.08 -12.30
CA THR A 10 12.88 -13.75 -12.76
C THR A 10 11.95 -14.95 -12.58
N LYS A 11 10.83 -14.74 -11.92
CA LYS A 11 9.80 -15.76 -11.70
C LYS A 11 8.45 -15.28 -12.24
N THR A 12 7.65 -16.20 -12.75
CA THR A 12 6.26 -15.94 -13.10
C THR A 12 5.37 -16.22 -11.90
N TRP A 13 4.52 -15.25 -11.59
CA TRP A 13 3.57 -15.28 -10.48
C TRP A 13 2.15 -15.17 -11.01
N CYS A 14 1.27 -16.00 -10.48
CA CYS A 14 -0.16 -16.04 -10.87
C CYS A 14 -1.03 -16.01 -9.62
N GLY A 15 -2.18 -15.35 -9.73
CA GLY A 15 -3.18 -15.28 -8.67
C GLY A 15 -3.28 -13.92 -7.99
N SER A 16 -4.07 -13.86 -6.95
CA SER A 16 -4.44 -12.64 -6.24
C SER A 16 -3.51 -12.26 -5.08
N GLY A 17 -2.33 -12.89 -4.95
CA GLY A 17 -1.44 -12.56 -3.82
C GLY A 17 -1.91 -13.18 -2.51
N TRP A 18 -1.98 -14.49 -2.44
CA TRP A 18 -2.50 -15.25 -1.29
C TRP A 18 -1.75 -15.05 0.04
N THR A 19 -0.61 -14.38 0.02
CA THR A 19 0.15 -14.04 1.24
C THR A 19 -0.34 -12.77 1.91
N GLY A 20 -0.96 -11.84 1.16
CA GLY A 20 -1.53 -10.62 1.68
C GLY A 20 -3.00 -10.77 2.05
N GLN A 21 -3.44 -9.99 3.04
CA GLN A 21 -4.85 -9.92 3.43
C GLN A 21 -5.52 -8.74 2.74
N PRO A 22 -6.76 -8.91 2.24
CA PRO A 22 -7.57 -7.80 1.78
C PRO A 22 -8.02 -6.92 2.95
N ALA A 23 -8.22 -5.63 2.69
CA ALA A 23 -8.99 -4.76 3.55
C ALA A 23 -10.47 -4.86 3.16
N VAL A 24 -11.36 -5.04 4.15
CA VAL A 24 -12.81 -5.06 3.95
C VAL A 24 -13.43 -4.00 4.84
N PHE A 25 -14.21 -3.11 4.26
CA PHE A 25 -14.82 -1.98 4.99
C PHE A 25 -16.07 -1.46 4.28
N GLU A 26 -16.92 -0.75 5.04
CA GLU A 26 -18.13 -0.11 4.52
C GLU A 26 -17.83 1.34 4.14
N ARG A 27 -18.21 1.73 2.91
CA ARG A 27 -18.12 3.09 2.43
C ARG A 27 -19.17 3.38 1.36
N ASP A 28 -19.84 4.53 1.47
CA ASP A 28 -20.84 5.01 0.53
C ASP A 28 -21.98 3.98 0.25
N GLY A 29 -22.36 3.24 1.32
CA GLY A 29 -23.40 2.22 1.27
C GLY A 29 -23.02 0.94 0.54
N ARG A 30 -21.71 0.67 0.39
CA ARG A 30 -21.16 -0.54 -0.24
C ARG A 30 -20.10 -1.18 0.64
N THR A 31 -20.02 -2.49 0.58
CA THR A 31 -18.89 -3.23 1.12
C THR A 31 -17.74 -3.21 0.13
N TRP A 32 -16.67 -2.55 0.47
CA TRP A 32 -15.44 -2.51 -0.33
C TRP A 32 -14.52 -3.66 0.06
N VAL A 33 -13.95 -4.32 -0.94
CA VAL A 33 -12.85 -5.28 -0.79
C VAL A 33 -11.66 -4.76 -1.57
N VAL A 34 -10.58 -4.41 -0.87
CA VAL A 34 -9.36 -3.87 -1.48
C VAL A 34 -8.21 -4.82 -1.25
N PHE A 35 -7.50 -5.20 -2.30
CA PHE A 35 -6.38 -6.14 -2.21
C PHE A 35 -5.32 -5.87 -3.28
N GLY A 36 -4.09 -6.27 -2.98
CA GLY A 36 -3.01 -6.31 -3.94
C GLY A 36 -2.94 -7.66 -4.65
N ALA A 37 -2.47 -7.66 -5.91
CA ALA A 37 -2.44 -8.88 -6.70
C ALA A 37 -1.12 -9.08 -7.47
N TYR A 38 -0.94 -10.32 -7.97
CA TYR A 38 0.21 -10.69 -8.78
C TYR A 38 0.12 -10.22 -10.24
N ASP A 39 -0.93 -9.51 -10.59
CA ASP A 39 -1.02 -8.79 -11.87
C ASP A 39 -0.43 -7.38 -11.82
N LYS A 40 0.19 -7.02 -10.67
CA LYS A 40 0.84 -5.72 -10.42
C LYS A 40 -0.16 -4.58 -10.25
N ALA A 41 -1.28 -4.85 -9.59
CA ALA A 41 -2.29 -3.83 -9.34
C ALA A 41 -2.91 -3.97 -7.94
N VAL A 42 -3.42 -2.83 -7.44
CA VAL A 42 -4.35 -2.78 -6.32
C VAL A 42 -5.76 -2.75 -6.88
N HIS A 43 -6.61 -3.68 -6.45
CA HIS A 43 -8.00 -3.82 -6.86
C HIS A 43 -8.93 -3.24 -5.81
N PHE A 44 -10.05 -2.65 -6.28
CA PHE A 44 -11.08 -2.00 -5.46
C PHE A 44 -12.44 -2.55 -5.88
N MET A 45 -12.92 -3.58 -5.22
CA MET A 45 -14.09 -4.34 -5.63
C MET A 45 -15.26 -4.15 -4.68
N ASP A 46 -16.46 -4.26 -5.21
CA ASP A 46 -17.69 -4.41 -4.45
C ASP A 46 -17.77 -5.84 -3.89
N GLY A 47 -17.88 -5.96 -2.57
CA GLY A 47 -17.88 -7.25 -1.89
C GLY A 47 -19.13 -8.08 -2.12
N GLU A 48 -20.23 -7.50 -2.60
CA GLU A 48 -21.48 -8.19 -2.89
C GLU A 48 -21.52 -8.69 -4.34
N THR A 49 -21.06 -7.86 -5.28
CA THR A 49 -21.19 -8.15 -6.72
C THR A 49 -19.91 -8.68 -7.35
N GLY A 50 -18.75 -8.39 -6.76
CA GLY A 50 -17.44 -8.68 -7.33
C GLY A 50 -17.04 -7.74 -8.48
N GLU A 51 -17.82 -6.69 -8.74
CA GLU A 51 -17.50 -5.71 -9.77
C GLU A 51 -16.51 -4.64 -9.25
N ASP A 52 -15.72 -4.06 -10.14
CA ASP A 52 -14.83 -2.97 -9.78
C ASP A 52 -15.62 -1.71 -9.38
N ILE A 53 -15.36 -1.19 -8.17
CA ILE A 53 -15.84 0.14 -7.73
C ILE A 53 -14.96 1.22 -8.34
N LEU A 54 -13.65 1.01 -8.34
CA LEU A 54 -12.66 1.84 -9.04
C LEU A 54 -11.80 0.94 -9.93
N PRO A 55 -11.33 1.45 -11.07
CA PRO A 55 -10.35 0.74 -11.87
C PRO A 55 -9.12 0.34 -11.07
N PRO A 56 -8.53 -0.83 -11.31
CA PRO A 56 -7.30 -1.24 -10.65
C PRO A 56 -6.19 -0.19 -10.79
N LEU A 57 -5.49 0.09 -9.68
CA LEU A 57 -4.35 0.99 -9.67
C LEU A 57 -3.07 0.20 -9.94
N PRO A 58 -2.37 0.44 -11.08
CA PRO A 58 -1.17 -0.31 -11.40
C PRO A 58 0.01 0.06 -10.48
N THR A 59 0.84 -0.94 -10.18
CA THR A 59 2.15 -0.83 -9.54
C THR A 59 3.25 -1.33 -10.47
N GLY A 60 4.51 -1.04 -10.14
CA GLY A 60 5.64 -1.45 -10.99
C GLY A 60 5.94 -2.94 -10.92
N ASP A 61 5.51 -3.63 -9.84
CA ASP A 61 5.69 -5.07 -9.66
C ASP A 61 4.57 -5.67 -8.81
N ILE A 62 4.59 -6.99 -8.60
CA ILE A 62 3.57 -7.74 -7.87
C ILE A 62 3.42 -7.24 -6.44
N ILE A 63 2.21 -7.42 -5.90
CA ILE A 63 1.88 -7.10 -4.51
C ILE A 63 1.67 -8.42 -3.78
N LYS A 64 2.40 -8.62 -2.68
CA LYS A 64 2.32 -9.79 -1.80
C LYS A 64 1.85 -9.41 -0.39
N GLY A 65 2.12 -8.16 0.00
CA GLY A 65 1.74 -7.64 1.30
C GLY A 65 0.25 -7.41 1.46
N SER A 66 -0.15 -7.20 2.70
CA SER A 66 -1.54 -6.87 3.04
C SER A 66 -1.87 -5.42 2.69
N VAL A 67 -3.15 -5.16 2.50
CA VAL A 67 -3.70 -3.82 2.35
C VAL A 67 -4.28 -3.37 3.68
N THR A 68 -3.95 -2.15 4.11
CA THR A 68 -4.52 -1.51 5.29
C THR A 68 -5.44 -0.38 4.86
N ILE A 69 -6.65 -0.34 5.43
CA ILE A 69 -7.55 0.82 5.35
C ILE A 69 -7.27 1.77 6.50
N ASP A 70 -7.45 3.06 6.27
CA ASP A 70 -7.30 4.06 7.32
C ASP A 70 -8.28 3.84 8.47
N PRO A 71 -7.80 3.64 9.72
CA PRO A 71 -8.64 3.29 10.86
C PRO A 71 -9.48 4.46 11.37
N ASP A 72 -9.11 5.71 11.04
CA ASP A 72 -9.79 6.92 11.49
C ASP A 72 -10.82 7.43 10.47
N GLY A 73 -11.06 6.66 9.39
CA GLY A 73 -12.09 6.92 8.39
C GLY A 73 -11.67 7.87 7.28
N TYR A 74 -10.39 8.25 7.19
CA TYR A 74 -9.91 8.92 5.98
C TYR A 74 -10.02 7.98 4.77
N PRO A 75 -10.38 8.48 3.58
CA PRO A 75 -10.46 7.66 2.37
C PRO A 75 -9.07 7.32 1.82
N LEU A 76 -8.27 6.64 2.66
CA LEU A 76 -6.89 6.26 2.39
C LEU A 76 -6.69 4.75 2.53
N VAL A 77 -5.88 4.22 1.63
CA VAL A 77 -5.43 2.83 1.59
C VAL A 77 -3.91 2.82 1.58
N TYR A 78 -3.32 1.88 2.31
CA TYR A 78 -1.88 1.73 2.47
C TYR A 78 -1.45 0.34 2.02
N THR A 79 -0.43 0.25 1.17
CA THR A 79 0.11 -1.03 0.71
C THR A 79 1.49 -0.88 0.10
N GLY A 80 2.26 -1.94 0.15
CA GLY A 80 3.55 -2.04 -0.50
C GLY A 80 3.53 -2.90 -1.76
N SER A 81 4.63 -2.89 -2.50
CA SER A 81 4.84 -3.73 -3.69
C SER A 81 6.31 -4.09 -3.81
N ARG A 82 6.60 -5.10 -4.64
CA ARG A 82 7.97 -5.49 -4.99
C ARG A 82 8.67 -4.52 -5.94
N ASP A 83 8.01 -3.43 -6.31
CA ASP A 83 8.61 -2.33 -7.07
C ASP A 83 9.39 -1.33 -6.19
N ASN A 84 9.71 -1.71 -4.96
CA ASN A 84 10.46 -0.98 -3.95
C ASN A 84 9.66 0.13 -3.24
N TYR A 85 8.35 0.28 -3.47
CA TYR A 85 7.58 1.38 -2.89
C TYR A 85 6.48 0.91 -1.94
N TYR A 86 6.40 1.54 -0.77
CA TYR A 86 5.22 1.58 0.09
C TYR A 86 4.41 2.83 -0.23
N ARG A 87 3.06 2.71 -0.34
CA ARG A 87 2.19 3.75 -0.90
C ARG A 87 1.09 4.18 0.04
N VAL A 88 0.72 5.45 -0.08
CA VAL A 88 -0.52 6.03 0.45
C VAL A 88 -1.40 6.39 -0.74
N ILE A 89 -2.58 5.79 -0.81
CA ILE A 89 -3.50 5.85 -1.95
C ILE A 89 -4.81 6.46 -1.49
N ALA A 90 -5.28 7.51 -2.17
CA ALA A 90 -6.60 8.10 -1.95
C ALA A 90 -7.65 7.42 -2.83
N ILE A 91 -8.85 7.16 -2.25
CA ILE A 91 -9.99 6.55 -2.92
C ILE A 91 -11.20 7.49 -3.07
N ASP A 92 -11.00 8.78 -2.85
CA ASP A 92 -12.02 9.84 -2.96
C ASP A 92 -11.80 10.80 -4.15
N ARG A 93 -10.97 10.41 -5.12
CA ARG A 93 -10.54 11.26 -6.25
C ARG A 93 -11.44 11.16 -7.49
N GLY A 94 -12.67 10.68 -7.34
CA GLY A 94 -13.61 10.49 -8.43
C GLY A 94 -13.46 9.12 -9.09
N PRO A 95 -13.29 9.02 -10.43
CA PRO A 95 -13.39 7.73 -11.12
C PRO A 95 -12.16 6.81 -10.96
N THR A 96 -11.09 7.27 -10.32
CA THR A 96 -9.85 6.48 -10.13
C THR A 96 -9.26 6.70 -8.75
N ALA A 97 -8.63 5.66 -8.20
CA ALA A 97 -7.74 5.82 -7.05
C ALA A 97 -6.49 6.62 -7.44
N GLN A 98 -5.89 7.32 -6.49
CA GLN A 98 -4.70 8.16 -6.74
C GLN A 98 -3.62 7.91 -5.70
N GLU A 99 -2.39 7.59 -6.14
CA GLU A 99 -1.22 7.60 -5.28
C GLU A 99 -0.93 9.03 -4.84
N LEU A 100 -1.01 9.32 -3.54
CA LEU A 100 -0.70 10.64 -2.97
C LEU A 100 0.75 10.75 -2.53
N TRP A 101 1.34 9.63 -2.14
CA TRP A 101 2.71 9.58 -1.66
C TRP A 101 3.23 8.14 -1.70
N LYS A 102 4.55 8.01 -1.77
CA LYS A 102 5.25 6.73 -1.63
C LYS A 102 6.62 6.91 -0.98
N LEU A 103 7.06 5.86 -0.30
CA LEU A 103 8.39 5.72 0.28
C LEU A 103 9.15 4.63 -0.47
N SER A 104 10.33 4.94 -0.97
CA SER A 104 11.23 3.93 -1.50
C SER A 104 11.97 3.22 -0.37
N ALA A 105 12.09 1.91 -0.45
CA ALA A 105 12.92 1.12 0.47
C ALA A 105 14.40 1.53 0.45
N THR A 106 14.83 2.23 -0.60
CA THR A 106 16.22 2.72 -0.76
C THR A 106 16.42 4.16 -0.30
N ASP A 107 15.36 4.86 0.13
CA ASP A 107 15.46 6.23 0.63
C ASP A 107 16.00 6.32 2.07
N VAL A 108 16.18 5.17 2.72
CA VAL A 108 16.72 5.06 4.08
C VAL A 108 18.03 4.29 4.08
N SER A 109 18.87 4.53 5.08
CA SER A 109 20.18 3.88 5.22
C SER A 109 20.47 3.60 6.69
N PRO A 110 21.18 2.51 7.01
CA PRO A 110 21.65 1.45 6.11
C PRO A 110 20.50 0.52 5.67
N THR A 111 20.69 -0.20 4.55
CA THR A 111 19.75 -1.22 4.09
C THR A 111 20.44 -2.57 3.98
N MET A 112 19.70 -3.63 4.29
CA MET A 112 20.12 -5.01 4.13
C MET A 112 19.01 -5.81 3.46
N TRP A 113 19.36 -6.94 2.88
CA TRP A 113 18.47 -7.93 2.29
C TRP A 113 17.87 -7.50 0.95
N ASN A 114 16.64 -6.99 0.91
CA ASN A 114 15.88 -6.73 -0.32
C ASN A 114 15.16 -5.37 -0.20
N ASN A 115 14.43 -4.96 -1.23
CA ASN A 115 13.72 -3.68 -1.25
C ASN A 115 12.20 -3.84 -1.38
N ASP A 116 11.69 -5.04 -1.18
CA ASP A 116 10.25 -5.32 -1.26
C ASP A 116 9.51 -4.83 0.00
N TRP A 117 8.20 -4.63 -0.15
CA TRP A 117 7.30 -4.30 0.92
C TRP A 117 6.20 -5.36 0.96
N ASP A 118 6.41 -6.41 1.74
CA ASP A 118 5.52 -7.56 1.87
C ASP A 118 4.73 -7.56 3.19
N GLY A 119 4.90 -6.54 4.03
CA GLY A 119 4.26 -6.40 5.33
C GLY A 119 2.83 -5.87 5.28
N ALA A 120 2.29 -5.64 6.48
CA ALA A 120 1.01 -5.00 6.71
C ALA A 120 1.24 -3.74 7.55
N GLY A 121 1.13 -2.57 6.96
CA GLY A 121 1.29 -1.32 7.68
C GLY A 121 0.23 -1.11 8.75
N LEU A 122 0.62 -0.54 9.85
CA LEU A 122 -0.25 -0.14 10.95
C LEU A 122 -0.35 1.38 10.99
N VAL A 123 -1.57 1.90 11.06
CA VAL A 123 -1.82 3.33 11.25
C VAL A 123 -2.37 3.59 12.64
N LEU A 124 -1.72 4.49 13.38
CA LEU A 124 -2.10 4.91 14.73
C LEU A 124 -1.67 6.36 14.98
N ASP A 125 -2.55 7.18 15.52
CA ASP A 125 -2.26 8.58 15.91
C ASP A 125 -1.58 9.41 14.80
N ASP A 126 -2.07 9.24 13.56
CA ASP A 126 -1.54 9.88 12.35
C ASP A 126 -0.11 9.45 11.98
N PHE A 127 0.34 8.29 12.47
CA PHE A 127 1.58 7.65 12.05
C PHE A 127 1.29 6.35 11.30
N LEU A 128 2.03 6.13 10.24
CA LEU A 128 2.15 4.84 9.56
C LEU A 128 3.42 4.15 10.06
N PHE A 129 3.27 2.92 10.50
CA PHE A 129 4.35 2.04 10.93
C PHE A 129 4.46 0.87 9.96
N GLU A 130 5.66 0.60 9.44
CA GLU A 130 5.87 -0.49 8.50
C GLU A 130 7.29 -1.04 8.58
N GLY A 131 7.42 -2.37 8.49
CA GLY A 131 8.70 -3.07 8.35
C GLY A 131 8.95 -3.43 6.89
N GLY A 132 10.03 -2.91 6.31
CA GLY A 132 10.44 -3.24 4.94
C GLY A 132 11.39 -4.45 4.88
N GLU A 133 11.44 -5.14 3.74
CA GLU A 133 12.48 -6.16 3.49
C GLU A 133 13.90 -5.55 3.40
N ASN A 134 14.00 -4.23 3.36
CA ASN A 134 15.28 -3.51 3.53
C ASN A 134 15.84 -3.60 4.96
N SER A 135 15.18 -4.40 5.81
CA SER A 135 15.52 -4.63 7.21
C SER A 135 15.45 -3.36 8.07
N GLN A 136 14.62 -2.41 7.69
CA GLN A 136 14.31 -1.23 8.46
C GLN A 136 12.86 -1.25 8.91
N PHE A 137 12.62 -0.82 10.15
CA PHE A 137 11.29 -0.44 10.63
C PHE A 137 11.13 1.07 10.48
N HIS A 138 10.01 1.49 9.92
CA HIS A 138 9.75 2.88 9.58
C HIS A 138 8.57 3.42 10.38
N ALA A 139 8.67 4.68 10.82
CA ALA A 139 7.56 5.46 11.33
C ALA A 139 7.43 6.74 10.50
N VAL A 140 6.30 6.89 9.84
CA VAL A 140 6.01 8.02 8.96
C VAL A 140 4.85 8.82 9.53
N LYS A 141 5.07 10.09 9.86
CA LYS A 141 3.99 11.02 10.22
C LYS A 141 3.23 11.37 8.95
N LEU A 142 1.93 11.04 8.88
CA LEU A 142 1.14 11.18 7.66
C LEU A 142 0.68 12.61 7.38
N ASN A 143 0.40 13.39 8.44
CA ASN A 143 -0.17 14.74 8.34
C ASN A 143 -1.44 14.72 7.46
N ARG A 144 -2.38 13.83 7.83
CA ARG A 144 -3.65 13.65 7.13
C ARG A 144 -4.55 14.86 7.32
N GLY A 145 -5.32 15.19 6.30
CA GLY A 145 -6.30 16.29 6.33
C GLY A 145 -7.20 16.27 5.10
N TYR A 146 -7.88 17.37 4.89
CA TYR A 146 -8.72 17.58 3.72
C TYR A 146 -8.40 18.94 3.09
N ASP A 147 -8.48 19.01 1.77
CA ASP A 147 -8.36 20.28 1.04
C ASP A 147 -9.68 21.08 1.04
N GLY A 148 -9.65 22.25 0.42
CA GLY A 148 -10.83 23.13 0.33
C GLY A 148 -12.00 22.55 -0.48
N ALA A 149 -11.79 21.45 -1.21
CA ALA A 149 -12.82 20.71 -1.92
C ALA A 149 -13.31 19.46 -1.15
N GLY A 150 -12.84 19.28 0.08
CA GLY A 150 -13.17 18.14 0.93
C GLY A 150 -12.52 16.84 0.49
N LYS A 151 -11.44 16.88 -0.30
CA LYS A 151 -10.68 15.71 -0.71
C LYS A 151 -9.53 15.45 0.25
N VAL A 152 -9.29 14.16 0.55
CA VAL A 152 -8.22 13.80 1.48
C VAL A 152 -6.85 14.25 1.00
N THR A 153 -6.04 14.73 1.91
CA THR A 153 -4.65 15.12 1.66
C THR A 153 -3.73 14.47 2.66
N VAL A 154 -2.47 14.29 2.26
CA VAL A 154 -1.39 13.86 3.15
C VAL A 154 -0.15 14.71 2.86
N ALA A 155 0.68 14.92 3.89
CA ALA A 155 2.00 15.54 3.76
C ALA A 155 3.03 14.71 4.55
N PRO A 156 3.32 13.47 4.12
CA PRO A 156 4.06 12.52 4.92
C PRO A 156 5.51 12.95 5.14
N LYS A 157 5.99 12.65 6.35
CA LYS A 157 7.40 12.85 6.73
C LYS A 157 7.88 11.61 7.47
N LEU A 158 9.01 11.06 7.04
CA LEU A 158 9.69 10.03 7.80
C LEU A 158 10.10 10.62 9.16
N ALA A 159 9.50 10.11 10.23
CA ALA A 159 9.79 10.56 11.58
C ALA A 159 11.04 9.87 12.11
N PHE A 160 11.15 8.56 11.91
CA PHE A 160 12.37 7.79 12.14
C PHE A 160 12.32 6.49 11.35
N ASN A 161 13.48 5.89 11.18
CA ASN A 161 13.66 4.49 10.84
C ASN A 161 14.68 3.87 11.77
N THR A 162 14.59 2.58 11.99
CA THR A 162 15.53 1.84 12.83
C THR A 162 15.82 0.48 12.21
N PRO A 163 17.09 0.04 12.24
CA PRO A 163 17.44 -1.32 11.82
C PRO A 163 16.70 -2.37 12.65
N SER A 164 16.27 -3.44 12.01
CA SER A 164 15.69 -4.63 12.66
C SER A 164 16.71 -5.76 12.86
N TRP A 165 17.99 -5.44 12.82
CA TRP A 165 19.10 -6.36 13.09
C TRP A 165 20.12 -5.73 14.04
N ASP A 166 20.94 -6.58 14.69
CA ASP A 166 22.07 -6.21 15.56
C ASP A 166 23.36 -6.02 14.75
#